data_1c40dc42108e0f828f730b361b956a9c
#
_entry.id   1c40dc42108e0f828f730b361b956a9c
#
_cell.length_a   1.000
_cell.length_b   1.000
_cell.length_c   1.000
_cell.angle_alpha   90.00
_cell.angle_beta   90.00
_cell.angle_gamma   90.00
#
_symmetry.space_group_name_H-M   'P 1'
#
loop_
_entity.id
_entity.type
_entity.pdbx_description
1 polymer ?
#
loop_
_entity_poly.entity_id
_entity_poly.type
_entity_poly.pdbx_seq_one_letter_code
_entity_poly.pdbx_strand_id
1 'polypeptide(L)'
;QMSFSFMNGKRKKTFVEDVVFTFNSDKKISNVAFGLGKVAESDILNRYAPGWKDETRELIMEFLENYKTAYCLKRLDYIRDIFADDAVIIVGNIVKRNLAKVPEDRAISLEGQDIIKYNRYDKEAYLANLARTFKLNEFINLRFTNNDVQWLEKYEDAEIYGIQIGQEYTSSRYADKGYLFLLVDMTDHN
;
A
#
# COMPACT_ATOMS: atom_id res chain seq x y z
N GLN A 1 19.20 -8.20 1.26
CA GLN A 1 17.94 -8.83 1.68
C GLN A 1 17.96 -9.15 3.16
N MET A 2 16.84 -8.96 3.82
CA MET A 2 16.63 -9.33 5.22
C MET A 2 15.46 -10.31 5.35
N SER A 3 15.58 -11.25 6.28
CA SER A 3 14.54 -12.24 6.53
C SER A 3 13.90 -11.99 7.88
N PHE A 4 12.58 -11.86 7.91
CA PHE A 4 11.78 -11.64 9.12
C PHE A 4 10.90 -12.85 9.36
N SER A 5 10.93 -13.40 10.57
CA SER A 5 10.14 -14.57 10.93
C SER A 5 9.25 -14.28 12.12
N PHE A 6 8.00 -14.66 12.00
CA PHE A 6 6.99 -14.52 13.03
C PHE A 6 6.32 -15.88 13.31
N MET A 7 5.89 -16.08 14.54
CA MET A 7 5.07 -17.23 14.89
C MET A 7 3.60 -16.88 14.73
N ASN A 8 2.91 -17.58 13.80
CA ASN A 8 1.47 -17.47 13.63
C ASN A 8 0.80 -18.70 14.25
N GLY A 9 0.53 -18.66 15.53
CA GLY A 9 0.16 -19.81 16.32
C GLY A 9 1.30 -20.85 16.35
N LYS A 10 1.07 -22.07 15.85
CA LYS A 10 2.09 -23.13 15.77
C LYS A 10 2.93 -23.08 14.47
N ARG A 11 2.64 -22.15 13.56
CA ARG A 11 3.32 -22.07 12.25
C ARG A 11 4.25 -20.88 12.23
N LYS A 12 5.49 -21.10 11.77
CA LYS A 12 6.43 -20.02 11.47
C LYS A 12 6.10 -19.45 10.10
N LYS A 13 5.94 -18.13 10.01
CA LYS A 13 5.82 -17.40 8.76
C LYS A 13 7.05 -16.54 8.54
N THR A 14 7.67 -16.67 7.38
CA THR A 14 8.89 -15.93 7.04
C THR A 14 8.65 -15.06 5.82
N PHE A 15 9.07 -13.81 5.90
CA PHE A 15 9.09 -12.86 4.79
C PHE A 15 10.54 -12.50 4.49
N VAL A 16 10.85 -12.36 3.21
CA VAL A 16 12.15 -11.89 2.74
C VAL A 16 11.91 -10.55 2.04
N GLU A 17 12.59 -9.51 2.53
CA GLU A 17 12.45 -8.15 2.04
C GLU A 17 13.80 -7.61 1.55
N ASP A 18 13.77 -6.89 0.45
CA ASP A 18 14.87 -6.03 0.07
C ASP A 18 14.89 -4.81 1.00
N VAL A 19 16.06 -4.41 1.47
CA VAL A 19 16.21 -3.27 2.37
C VAL A 19 17.04 -2.21 1.69
N VAL A 20 16.47 -1.02 1.60
CA VAL A 20 17.08 0.18 1.02
C VAL A 20 17.61 1.05 2.15
N PHE A 21 18.85 1.49 2.03
CA PHE A 21 19.50 2.41 2.96
C PHE A 21 19.79 3.72 2.24
N THR A 22 19.24 4.81 2.76
CA THR A 22 19.58 6.16 2.30
C THR A 22 20.65 6.75 3.21
N PHE A 23 21.68 7.38 2.63
CA PHE A 23 22.77 8.00 3.36
C PHE A 23 22.73 9.52 3.22
N ASN A 24 22.97 10.23 4.31
CA ASN A 24 23.12 11.68 4.28
C ASN A 24 24.53 12.11 3.79
N SER A 25 24.76 13.44 3.71
CA SER A 25 26.05 14.02 3.32
C SER A 25 27.24 13.56 4.18
N ASP A 26 27.01 13.23 5.45
CA ASP A 26 28.00 12.73 6.41
C ASP A 26 28.25 11.22 6.26
N LYS A 27 27.67 10.58 5.24
CA LYS A 27 27.73 9.13 5.01
C LYS A 27 27.13 8.28 6.14
N LYS A 28 26.20 8.88 6.90
CA LYS A 28 25.41 8.15 7.91
C LYS A 28 24.07 7.74 7.32
N ILE A 29 23.55 6.62 7.78
CA ILE A 29 22.22 6.17 7.39
C ILE A 29 21.19 7.20 7.89
N SER A 30 20.45 7.80 6.97
CA SER A 30 19.36 8.75 7.25
C SER A 30 17.99 8.09 7.17
N ASN A 31 17.83 7.06 6.34
CA ASN A 31 16.58 6.31 6.22
C ASN A 31 16.83 4.83 5.96
N VAL A 32 15.89 3.99 6.40
CA VAL A 32 15.83 2.56 6.11
C VAL A 32 14.42 2.22 5.68
N ALA A 33 14.27 1.70 4.47
CA ALA A 33 12.99 1.32 3.90
C ALA A 33 13.00 -0.12 3.36
N PHE A 34 11.83 -0.73 3.24
CA PHE A 34 11.64 -1.99 2.54
C PHE A 34 11.42 -1.71 1.06
N GLY A 35 12.32 -2.20 0.23
CA GLY A 35 12.30 -1.99 -1.20
C GLY A 35 11.03 -2.51 -1.87
N LEU A 36 10.68 -1.91 -2.98
CA LEU A 36 9.66 -2.41 -3.88
C LEU A 36 10.13 -3.72 -4.52
N GLY A 37 9.19 -4.57 -4.92
CA GLY A 37 9.55 -5.73 -5.73
C GLY A 37 10.02 -5.29 -7.12
N LYS A 38 10.91 -6.09 -7.75
CA LYS A 38 11.54 -5.75 -9.06
C LYS A 38 10.54 -5.40 -10.17
N VAL A 39 9.35 -6.00 -10.16
CA VAL A 39 8.29 -5.68 -11.13
C VAL A 39 7.78 -4.26 -10.90
N ALA A 40 7.41 -3.93 -9.66
CA ALA A 40 6.91 -2.62 -9.29
C ALA A 40 7.94 -1.51 -9.55
N GLU A 41 9.20 -1.76 -9.21
CA GLU A 41 10.33 -0.87 -9.51
C GLU A 41 10.49 -0.67 -11.03
N SER A 42 10.49 -1.75 -11.81
CA SER A 42 10.62 -1.68 -13.27
C SER A 42 9.48 -0.90 -13.92
N ASP A 43 8.25 -1.05 -13.43
CA ASP A 43 7.10 -0.34 -13.97
C ASP A 43 7.21 1.18 -13.72
N ILE A 44 7.63 1.59 -12.52
CA ILE A 44 7.83 3.02 -12.18
C ILE A 44 9.00 3.61 -12.98
N LEU A 45 10.11 2.87 -13.09
CA LEU A 45 11.30 3.29 -13.83
C LEU A 45 11.14 3.18 -15.35
N ASN A 46 10.00 2.73 -15.85
CA ASN A 46 9.76 2.60 -17.28
C ASN A 46 9.81 3.97 -17.97
N ARG A 47 10.96 4.26 -18.59
CA ARG A 47 11.26 5.53 -19.27
C ARG A 47 10.40 5.81 -20.51
N TYR A 48 9.62 4.82 -20.94
CA TYR A 48 8.74 4.97 -22.12
C TYR A 48 7.35 5.54 -21.77
N ALA A 49 7.02 5.65 -20.47
CA ALA A 49 5.79 6.34 -20.06
C ALA A 49 5.97 7.85 -20.31
N PRO A 50 5.18 8.49 -21.20
CA PRO A 50 5.36 9.90 -21.56
C PRO A 50 5.07 10.81 -20.36
N GLY A 51 5.81 11.91 -20.27
CA GLY A 51 5.50 13.04 -19.38
C GLY A 51 6.12 13.03 -17.98
N TRP A 52 6.93 12.03 -17.62
CA TRP A 52 7.53 11.96 -16.29
C TRP A 52 8.98 12.39 -16.27
N LYS A 53 9.34 13.24 -15.32
CA LYS A 53 10.73 13.56 -14.98
C LYS A 53 11.35 12.39 -14.21
N ASP A 54 12.64 12.14 -14.38
CA ASP A 54 13.35 11.07 -13.66
C ASP A 54 13.33 11.33 -12.14
N GLU A 55 13.45 12.59 -11.71
CA GLU A 55 13.36 12.99 -10.30
C GLU A 55 11.99 12.63 -9.67
N THR A 56 10.91 12.85 -10.40
CA THR A 56 9.55 12.50 -9.94
C THR A 56 9.39 10.99 -9.76
N ARG A 57 10.00 10.18 -10.63
CA ARG A 57 9.98 8.71 -10.52
C ARG A 57 10.69 8.24 -9.26
N GLU A 58 11.86 8.82 -8.97
CA GLU A 58 12.64 8.50 -7.78
C GLU A 58 11.86 8.88 -6.51
N LEU A 59 11.21 10.04 -6.47
CA LEU A 59 10.39 10.47 -5.34
C LEU A 59 9.17 9.57 -5.12
N ILE A 60 8.48 9.17 -6.18
CA ILE A 60 7.34 8.23 -6.07
C ILE A 60 7.81 6.87 -5.59
N MET A 61 8.95 6.38 -6.07
CA MET A 61 9.53 5.13 -5.62
C MET A 61 9.87 5.19 -4.13
N GLU A 62 10.57 6.23 -3.70
CA GLU A 62 10.89 6.46 -2.29
C GLU A 62 9.63 6.57 -1.41
N PHE A 63 8.62 7.30 -1.87
CA PHE A 63 7.33 7.41 -1.18
C PHE A 63 6.68 6.03 -0.98
N LEU A 64 6.59 5.20 -2.02
CA LEU A 64 5.96 3.87 -1.94
C LEU A 64 6.76 2.91 -1.05
N GLU A 65 8.09 2.98 -1.07
CA GLU A 65 8.96 2.20 -0.18
C GLU A 65 8.75 2.60 1.28
N ASN A 66 8.71 3.89 1.57
CA ASN A 66 8.44 4.41 2.91
C ASN A 66 7.02 4.08 3.37
N TYR A 67 6.01 4.20 2.48
CA TYR A 67 4.62 3.80 2.75
C TYR A 67 4.54 2.31 3.14
N LYS A 68 5.09 1.42 2.31
CA LYS A 68 5.17 -0.01 2.58
C LYS A 68 5.82 -0.27 3.94
N THR A 69 6.95 0.37 4.20
CA THR A 69 7.73 0.24 5.43
C THR A 69 6.94 0.68 6.64
N ALA A 70 6.21 1.80 6.54
CA ALA A 70 5.40 2.34 7.63
C ALA A 70 4.29 1.37 8.06
N TYR A 71 3.64 0.69 7.12
CA TYR A 71 2.67 -0.35 7.45
C TYR A 71 3.33 -1.59 8.07
N CYS A 72 4.43 -2.08 7.50
CA CYS A 72 5.13 -3.27 7.99
C CYS A 72 5.70 -3.06 9.39
N LEU A 73 6.25 -1.88 9.66
CA LEU A 73 6.83 -1.51 10.96
C LEU A 73 5.83 -0.78 11.88
N LYS A 74 4.58 -0.60 11.45
CA LYS A 74 3.49 0.02 12.23
C LYS A 74 3.81 1.47 12.65
N ARG A 75 4.45 2.24 11.78
CA ARG A 75 4.79 3.66 11.98
C ARG A 75 3.56 4.54 11.73
N LEU A 76 2.68 4.63 12.73
CA LEU A 76 1.43 5.38 12.61
C LEU A 76 1.66 6.89 12.46
N ASP A 77 2.71 7.41 13.07
CA ASP A 77 3.18 8.79 12.95
C ASP A 77 3.46 9.16 11.49
N TYR A 78 4.30 8.38 10.81
CA TYR A 78 4.58 8.57 9.40
C TYR A 78 3.30 8.54 8.53
N ILE A 79 2.42 7.56 8.78
CA ILE A 79 1.16 7.45 8.02
C ILE A 79 0.25 8.66 8.26
N ARG A 80 0.24 9.22 9.47
CA ARG A 80 -0.46 10.45 9.79
C ARG A 80 0.07 11.64 8.98
N ASP A 81 1.40 11.76 8.88
CA ASP A 81 2.05 12.91 8.27
C ASP A 81 1.90 12.93 6.75
N ILE A 82 1.83 11.76 6.09
CA ILE A 82 1.68 11.69 4.63
C ILE A 82 0.25 11.89 4.13
N PHE A 83 -0.78 11.71 4.96
CA PHE A 83 -2.16 11.98 4.53
C PHE A 83 -2.50 13.45 4.71
N ALA A 84 -3.08 14.05 3.66
CA ALA A 84 -3.68 15.39 3.76
C ALA A 84 -4.78 15.43 4.83
N ASP A 85 -5.00 16.59 5.44
CA ASP A 85 -5.99 16.72 6.52
C ASP A 85 -7.42 16.49 6.05
N ASP A 86 -7.72 16.81 4.79
CA ASP A 86 -8.99 16.58 4.12
C ASP A 86 -9.04 15.27 3.32
N ALA A 87 -8.07 14.38 3.52
CA ALA A 87 -7.99 13.12 2.79
C ALA A 87 -9.28 12.29 2.94
N VAL A 88 -9.76 11.78 1.82
CA VAL A 88 -10.87 10.82 1.75
C VAL A 88 -10.30 9.43 1.55
N ILE A 89 -10.47 8.56 2.54
CA ILE A 89 -9.92 7.22 2.52
C ILE A 89 -11.05 6.21 2.35
N ILE A 90 -10.98 5.43 1.27
CA ILE A 90 -11.99 4.41 0.95
C ILE A 90 -11.34 3.04 1.10
N VAL A 91 -11.91 2.23 1.99
CA VAL A 91 -11.43 0.86 2.25
C VAL A 91 -12.47 -0.14 1.77
N GLY A 92 -12.07 -1.02 0.85
CA GLY A 92 -12.87 -2.16 0.41
C GLY A 92 -12.69 -3.33 1.38
N ASN A 93 -13.80 -3.91 1.83
CA ASN A 93 -13.79 -5.14 2.63
C ASN A 93 -14.53 -6.23 1.88
N ILE A 94 -13.89 -7.39 1.72
CA ILE A 94 -14.53 -8.57 1.13
C ILE A 94 -15.52 -9.14 2.13
N VAL A 95 -16.80 -9.08 1.78
CA VAL A 95 -17.88 -9.71 2.56
C VAL A 95 -18.14 -11.08 1.96
N LYS A 96 -17.63 -12.14 2.60
CA LYS A 96 -17.94 -13.51 2.17
C LYS A 96 -19.44 -13.75 2.28
N ARG A 97 -20.08 -14.14 1.17
CA ARG A 97 -21.46 -14.63 1.19
C ARG A 97 -21.55 -15.91 2.01
N ASN A 98 -22.49 -15.95 2.96
CA ASN A 98 -22.89 -17.21 3.59
C ASN A 98 -23.74 -18.00 2.57
N LEU A 99 -23.10 -18.83 1.75
CA LEU A 99 -23.74 -19.67 0.73
C LEU A 99 -24.80 -20.62 1.34
N ALA A 100 -24.76 -20.89 2.65
CA ALA A 100 -25.74 -21.71 3.37
C ALA A 100 -27.18 -21.15 3.38
N LYS A 101 -27.42 -19.91 2.90
CA LYS A 101 -28.73 -19.28 2.82
C LYS A 101 -29.26 -19.07 1.39
N VAL A 102 -28.55 -19.58 0.38
CA VAL A 102 -28.94 -19.44 -1.02
C VAL A 102 -29.55 -20.77 -1.48
N PRO A 103 -30.77 -20.80 -2.05
CA PRO A 103 -31.36 -22.01 -2.64
C PRO A 103 -30.41 -22.62 -3.67
N GLU A 104 -30.34 -23.98 -3.70
CA GLU A 104 -29.41 -24.77 -4.54
C GLU A 104 -29.49 -24.41 -6.02
N ASP A 105 -30.65 -24.04 -6.52
CA ASP A 105 -30.91 -23.64 -7.91
C ASP A 105 -30.27 -22.31 -8.31
N ARG A 106 -29.88 -21.47 -7.34
CA ARG A 106 -29.18 -20.20 -7.53
C ARG A 106 -27.72 -20.21 -7.10
N ALA A 107 -27.26 -21.26 -6.43
CA ALA A 107 -25.89 -21.36 -5.91
C ALA A 107 -24.85 -21.38 -7.04
N ILE A 108 -25.15 -22.03 -8.15
CA ILE A 108 -24.23 -22.22 -9.29
C ILE A 108 -23.93 -20.89 -10.03
N SER A 109 -24.87 -19.96 -10.03
CA SER A 109 -24.67 -18.64 -10.69
C SER A 109 -23.93 -17.63 -9.80
N LEU A 110 -23.60 -17.96 -8.55
CA LEU A 110 -23.01 -17.08 -7.55
C LEU A 110 -21.62 -17.55 -7.08
N GLU A 111 -21.14 -18.68 -7.56
CA GLU A 111 -19.76 -19.12 -7.34
C GLU A 111 -18.80 -18.17 -8.06
N GLY A 112 -18.05 -17.39 -7.27
CA GLY A 112 -16.93 -16.61 -7.76
C GLY A 112 -17.07 -15.08 -7.68
N GLN A 113 -18.19 -14.51 -7.18
CA GLN A 113 -18.29 -13.07 -6.97
C GLN A 113 -18.17 -12.70 -5.49
N ASP A 114 -16.99 -12.23 -5.09
CA ASP A 114 -16.80 -11.57 -3.81
C ASP A 114 -17.58 -10.26 -3.80
N ILE A 115 -18.40 -10.04 -2.76
CA ILE A 115 -19.04 -8.74 -2.55
C ILE A 115 -18.05 -7.86 -1.80
N ILE A 116 -17.64 -6.78 -2.43
CA ILE A 116 -16.80 -5.77 -1.79
C ILE A 116 -17.70 -4.69 -1.20
N LYS A 117 -17.62 -4.51 0.11
CA LYS A 117 -18.25 -3.38 0.80
C LYS A 117 -17.23 -2.27 0.97
N TYR A 118 -17.51 -1.11 0.40
CA TYR A 118 -16.66 0.07 0.55
C TYR A 118 -17.12 0.90 1.77
N ASN A 119 -16.16 1.25 2.63
CA ASN A 119 -16.36 2.16 3.75
C ASN A 119 -15.50 3.40 3.53
N ARG A 120 -16.10 4.58 3.72
CA ARG A 120 -15.43 5.87 3.60
C ARG A 120 -15.06 6.38 5.00
N TYR A 121 -13.84 6.86 5.13
CA TYR A 121 -13.29 7.44 6.35
C TYR A 121 -12.65 8.79 6.04
N ASP A 122 -12.68 9.69 7.00
CA ASP A 122 -11.74 10.80 7.09
C ASP A 122 -10.40 10.31 7.67
N LYS A 123 -9.39 11.18 7.65
CA LYS A 123 -8.05 10.89 8.14
C LYS A 123 -8.03 10.35 9.58
N GLU A 124 -8.72 11.04 10.51
CA GLU A 124 -8.68 10.68 11.93
C GLU A 124 -9.40 9.36 12.22
N ALA A 125 -10.56 9.12 11.62
CA ALA A 125 -11.27 7.86 11.77
C ALA A 125 -10.46 6.68 11.18
N TYR A 126 -9.81 6.89 10.05
CA TYR A 126 -8.92 5.88 9.46
C TYR A 126 -7.74 5.57 10.36
N LEU A 127 -7.03 6.59 10.85
CA LEU A 127 -5.86 6.41 11.72
C LEU A 127 -6.22 5.73 13.04
N ALA A 128 -7.38 6.05 13.62
CA ALA A 128 -7.88 5.37 14.82
C ALA A 128 -8.14 3.87 14.57
N ASN A 129 -8.70 3.51 13.41
CA ASN A 129 -8.88 2.12 13.01
C ASN A 129 -7.56 1.41 12.73
N LEU A 130 -6.62 2.10 12.08
CA LEU A 130 -5.30 1.57 11.77
C LEU A 130 -4.49 1.33 13.04
N ALA A 131 -4.52 2.25 14.01
CA ALA A 131 -3.89 2.09 15.32
C ALA A 131 -4.37 0.82 16.04
N ARG A 132 -5.69 0.56 16.00
CA ARG A 132 -6.28 -0.68 16.52
C ARG A 132 -5.76 -1.92 15.78
N THR A 133 -5.71 -1.85 14.45
CA THR A 133 -5.19 -2.92 13.60
C THR A 133 -3.72 -3.22 13.91
N PHE A 134 -2.90 -2.19 14.06
CA PHE A 134 -1.48 -2.32 14.43
C PHE A 134 -1.29 -2.99 15.79
N LYS A 135 -2.11 -2.63 16.78
CA LYS A 135 -2.08 -3.22 18.12
C LYS A 135 -2.50 -4.69 18.13
N LEU A 136 -3.49 -5.06 17.32
CA LEU A 136 -4.07 -6.41 17.30
C LEU A 136 -3.27 -7.43 16.48
N ASN A 137 -2.39 -6.98 15.61
CA ASN A 137 -1.59 -7.85 14.76
C ASN A 137 -0.14 -7.91 15.25
N GLU A 138 0.43 -9.09 15.31
CA GLU A 138 1.84 -9.29 15.64
C GLU A 138 2.72 -8.74 14.50
N PHE A 139 2.37 -9.07 13.28
CA PHE A 139 3.03 -8.57 12.06
C PHE A 139 2.01 -8.09 11.03
N ILE A 140 2.48 -7.21 10.16
CA ILE A 140 1.87 -6.81 8.90
C ILE A 140 2.96 -6.86 7.85
N ASN A 141 2.62 -7.39 6.68
CA ASN A 141 3.49 -7.39 5.51
C ASN A 141 2.68 -6.92 4.30
N LEU A 142 3.18 -5.89 3.63
CA LEU A 142 2.69 -5.40 2.34
C LEU A 142 3.66 -5.81 1.24
N ARG A 143 3.11 -6.30 0.14
CA ARG A 143 3.84 -6.54 -1.08
C ARG A 143 3.12 -5.87 -2.24
N PHE A 144 3.83 -5.06 -2.98
CA PHE A 144 3.33 -4.47 -4.21
C PHE A 144 3.72 -5.34 -5.41
N THR A 145 2.79 -5.50 -6.36
CA THR A 145 2.96 -6.48 -7.45
C THR A 145 3.13 -5.84 -8.82
N ASN A 146 2.32 -4.85 -9.14
CA ASN A 146 2.38 -4.10 -10.40
C ASN A 146 1.89 -2.68 -10.15
N ASN A 147 2.41 -1.73 -10.91
CA ASN A 147 2.04 -0.32 -10.80
C ASN A 147 1.50 0.19 -12.13
N ASP A 148 0.45 0.99 -12.06
CA ASP A 148 0.04 1.89 -13.11
C ASP A 148 0.02 3.29 -12.50
N VAL A 149 0.91 4.15 -12.99
CA VAL A 149 1.04 5.51 -12.48
C VAL A 149 0.77 6.46 -13.61
N GLN A 150 -0.17 7.36 -13.40
CA GLN A 150 -0.63 8.32 -14.38
C GLN A 150 -0.51 9.73 -13.83
N TRP A 151 0.06 10.61 -14.63
CA TRP A 151 -0.04 12.04 -14.36
C TRP A 151 -1.45 12.53 -14.69
N LEU A 152 -2.05 13.31 -13.79
CA LEU A 152 -3.40 13.83 -13.94
C LEU A 152 -3.34 15.27 -14.45
N GLU A 153 -3.36 15.44 -15.77
CA GLU A 153 -3.31 16.75 -16.46
C GLU A 153 -4.44 17.73 -16.08
N LYS A 154 -5.44 17.29 -15.34
CA LYS A 154 -6.62 18.09 -15.00
C LYS A 154 -6.32 19.29 -14.08
N TYR A 155 -5.13 19.33 -13.52
CA TYR A 155 -4.69 20.34 -12.55
C TYR A 155 -3.51 21.10 -13.15
N GLU A 156 -3.78 22.10 -14.01
CA GLU A 156 -2.76 22.85 -14.77
C GLU A 156 -1.69 23.51 -13.87
N ASP A 157 -2.01 23.80 -12.60
CA ASP A 157 -1.11 24.43 -11.65
C ASP A 157 -0.63 23.48 -10.53
N ALA A 158 -0.95 22.20 -10.59
CA ALA A 158 -0.60 21.23 -9.55
C ALA A 158 0.00 19.94 -10.15
N GLU A 159 1.10 19.49 -9.57
CA GLU A 159 1.78 18.25 -9.96
C GLU A 159 1.17 17.05 -9.20
N ILE A 160 0.00 16.56 -9.67
CA ILE A 160 -0.74 15.47 -9.03
C ILE A 160 -0.62 14.18 -9.83
N TYR A 161 -0.24 13.12 -9.15
CA TYR A 161 -0.11 11.77 -9.73
C TYR A 161 -1.13 10.80 -9.15
N GLY A 162 -1.82 10.08 -10.03
CA GLY A 162 -2.64 8.92 -9.66
C GLY A 162 -1.79 7.65 -9.72
N ILE A 163 -1.68 6.94 -8.62
CA ILE A 163 -0.94 5.69 -8.52
C ILE A 163 -1.91 4.56 -8.25
N GLN A 164 -2.03 3.61 -9.17
CA GLN A 164 -2.73 2.36 -8.95
C GLN A 164 -1.73 1.23 -8.85
N ILE A 165 -1.74 0.51 -7.73
CA ILE A 165 -0.77 -0.54 -7.46
C ILE A 165 -1.47 -1.80 -6.94
N GLY A 166 -1.12 -2.96 -7.49
CA GLY A 166 -1.54 -4.24 -6.96
C GLY A 166 -0.92 -4.50 -5.61
N GLN A 167 -1.72 -4.86 -4.61
CA GLN A 167 -1.30 -5.02 -3.23
C GLN A 167 -1.66 -6.40 -2.70
N GLU A 168 -0.68 -7.09 -2.13
CA GLU A 168 -0.88 -8.25 -1.28
C GLU A 168 -0.68 -7.82 0.18
N TYR A 169 -1.76 -7.85 0.96
CA TYR A 169 -1.71 -7.58 2.40
C TYR A 169 -1.72 -8.89 3.18
N THR A 170 -0.82 -9.03 4.12
CA THR A 170 -0.79 -10.18 5.03
C THR A 170 -0.53 -9.70 6.44
N SER A 171 -1.35 -10.15 7.39
CA SER A 171 -1.14 -9.92 8.81
C SER A 171 -1.29 -11.22 9.60
N SER A 172 -1.10 -11.16 10.92
CA SER A 172 -1.31 -12.33 11.78
C SER A 172 -2.75 -12.85 11.80
N ARG A 173 -3.72 -12.04 11.37
CA ARG A 173 -5.17 -12.36 11.44
C ARG A 173 -5.90 -12.35 10.12
N TYR A 174 -5.34 -11.71 9.10
CA TYR A 174 -6.02 -11.46 7.84
C TYR A 174 -5.03 -11.44 6.68
N ALA A 175 -5.46 -11.87 5.51
CA ALA A 175 -4.72 -11.73 4.27
C ALA A 175 -5.69 -11.51 3.11
N ASP A 176 -5.33 -10.60 2.21
CA ASP A 176 -6.04 -10.39 0.95
C ASP A 176 -5.09 -9.94 -0.17
N LYS A 177 -5.67 -9.85 -1.36
CA LYS A 177 -5.06 -9.26 -2.55
C LYS A 177 -6.07 -8.28 -3.15
N GLY A 178 -5.60 -7.11 -3.48
CA GLY A 178 -6.42 -6.05 -4.04
C GLY A 178 -5.58 -4.99 -4.72
N TYR A 179 -6.15 -3.81 -4.83
CA TYR A 179 -5.49 -2.64 -5.40
C TYR A 179 -5.46 -1.52 -4.38
N LEU A 180 -4.35 -0.79 -4.35
CA LEU A 180 -4.22 0.50 -3.70
C LEU A 180 -4.28 1.57 -4.78
N PHE A 181 -5.10 2.60 -4.59
CA PHE A 181 -5.13 3.79 -5.41
C PHE A 181 -4.79 5.00 -4.55
N LEU A 182 -3.79 5.76 -4.96
CA LEU A 182 -3.32 6.96 -4.27
C LEU A 182 -3.36 8.15 -5.22
N LEU A 183 -3.75 9.31 -4.70
CA LEU A 183 -3.48 10.61 -5.29
C LEU A 183 -2.33 11.23 -4.51
N VAL A 184 -1.21 11.49 -5.19
CA VAL A 184 -0.01 12.07 -4.61
C VAL A 184 0.17 13.47 -5.18
N ASP A 185 0.13 14.46 -4.32
CA ASP A 185 0.41 15.85 -4.65
C ASP A 185 1.90 16.13 -4.44
N MET A 186 2.57 16.54 -5.52
CA MET A 186 4.01 16.82 -5.57
C MET A 186 4.27 18.31 -5.84
N THR A 187 3.24 19.16 -5.74
CA THR A 187 3.31 20.58 -6.14
C THR A 187 4.35 21.37 -5.35
N ASP A 188 4.57 21.07 -4.09
CA ASP A 188 5.47 21.80 -3.18
C ASP A 188 6.91 21.26 -3.12
N HIS A 189 7.29 20.35 -4.02
CA HIS A 189 8.64 19.77 -4.08
C HIS A 189 9.59 20.49 -5.04
N ASN A 190 9.53 21.84 -5.11
CA ASN A 190 10.50 22.68 -5.83
C ASN A 190 11.54 23.32 -4.91
#